data_634681dc8132233ae6d892cf8f1f1ae7
#
_entry.id   634681dc8132233ae6d892cf8f1f1ae7
#
_cell.length_a   1.000
_cell.length_b   1.000
_cell.length_c   1.000
_cell.angle_alpha   90.00
_cell.angle_beta   90.00
_cell.angle_gamma   90.00
#
_symmetry.space_group_name_H-M   'P 1'
#
loop_
_entity.id
_entity.type
_entity.pdbx_description
1 polymer ?
#
loop_
_entity_poly.entity_id
_entity_poly.type
_entity_poly.pdbx_seq_one_letter_code
_entity_poly.pdbx_strand_id
1 'polypeptide(L)'
;MKLHEVDLCGQHLHLCLNGQALFDLYDKFGTKGFITDPIKGSGKKSFEAVCYYLFKLSEQGELYRRWQGQTHGPVLTEQFFRVNLAPHDVAAAKDAIRTAIVLGFQREEKETSDLDLGLVELQKKRNLRDACALAPASDAVPAPERPRGPAAYAGAGHGPANA
;
A
#
# COMPACT_ATOMS: atom_id res chain seq x y z
N MET A 1 -7.01 4.78 1.33
CA MET A 1 -7.26 4.48 2.74
C MET A 1 -8.75 4.33 2.95
N LYS A 2 -9.22 3.26 3.62
CA LYS A 2 -10.65 2.96 3.76
C LYS A 2 -11.18 3.57 5.06
N LEU A 3 -12.30 4.30 4.94
CA LEU A 3 -13.06 4.82 6.07
C LEU A 3 -14.20 3.87 6.39
N HIS A 4 -14.51 3.71 7.66
CA HIS A 4 -15.72 3.04 8.13
C HIS A 4 -16.69 4.07 8.68
N GLU A 5 -17.87 4.15 8.08
CA GLU A 5 -18.92 5.08 8.48
C GLU A 5 -19.87 4.39 9.44
N VAL A 6 -20.21 5.06 10.52
CA VAL A 6 -21.11 4.53 11.55
C VAL A 6 -21.85 5.65 12.27
N ASP A 7 -23.12 5.43 12.57
CA ASP A 7 -23.93 6.33 13.39
C ASP A 7 -23.89 5.88 14.85
N LEU A 8 -23.22 6.66 15.70
CA LEU A 8 -23.09 6.40 17.13
C LEU A 8 -23.17 7.71 17.91
N CYS A 9 -23.70 7.65 19.11
CA CYS A 9 -23.81 8.82 20.00
C CYS A 9 -24.56 10.01 19.35
N GLY A 10 -25.50 9.74 18.43
CA GLY A 10 -26.22 10.76 17.68
C GLY A 10 -25.37 11.54 16.66
N GLN A 11 -24.21 11.01 16.31
CA GLN A 11 -23.28 11.57 15.33
C GLN A 11 -22.95 10.57 14.24
N HIS A 12 -22.78 11.07 13.02
CA HIS A 12 -22.22 10.29 11.91
C HIS A 12 -20.70 10.33 11.98
N LEU A 13 -20.10 9.20 12.29
CA LEU A 13 -18.66 9.07 12.54
C LEU A 13 -17.95 8.40 11.36
N HIS A 14 -16.77 8.88 11.06
CA HIS A 14 -15.88 8.30 10.07
C HIS A 14 -14.65 7.75 10.79
N LEU A 15 -14.61 6.43 10.96
CA LEU A 15 -13.52 5.77 11.67
C LEU A 15 -12.42 5.37 10.69
N CYS A 16 -11.17 5.72 11.01
CA CYS A 16 -10.00 5.42 10.20
C CYS A 16 -8.85 4.92 11.07
N LEU A 17 -8.36 3.73 10.77
CA LEU A 17 -7.09 3.25 11.33
C LEU A 17 -5.97 3.59 10.35
N ASN A 18 -5.18 4.59 10.71
CA ASN A 18 -3.92 4.92 10.04
C ASN A 18 -2.72 4.65 10.96
N GLY A 19 -1.50 4.92 10.48
CA GLY A 19 -0.29 4.72 11.28
C GLY A 19 -0.28 5.52 12.58
N GLN A 20 -0.79 6.77 12.56
CA GLN A 20 -0.84 7.61 13.76
C GLN A 20 -1.82 7.04 14.79
N ALA A 21 -3.04 6.67 14.39
CA ALA A 21 -3.99 6.02 15.27
C ALA A 21 -3.42 4.72 15.87
N LEU A 22 -2.72 3.92 15.06
CA LEU A 22 -2.09 2.69 15.51
C LEU A 22 -1.04 2.94 16.58
N PHE A 23 -0.17 3.92 16.40
CA PHE A 23 0.85 4.28 17.40
C PHE A 23 0.22 4.83 18.67
N ASP A 24 -0.77 5.72 18.59
CA ASP A 24 -1.48 6.25 19.74
C ASP A 24 -2.17 5.14 20.57
N LEU A 25 -2.70 4.12 19.89
CA LEU A 25 -3.30 2.95 20.55
C LEU A 25 -2.24 2.08 21.24
N TYR A 26 -1.08 1.86 20.61
CA TYR A 26 0.02 1.12 21.21
C TYR A 26 0.65 1.86 22.40
N ASP A 27 0.77 3.16 22.33
CA ASP A 27 1.28 3.98 23.45
C ASP A 27 0.34 3.91 24.66
N LYS A 28 -0.97 3.87 24.43
CA LYS A 28 -1.97 3.80 25.50
C LYS A 28 -2.14 2.41 26.11
N PHE A 29 -2.17 1.38 25.28
CA PHE A 29 -2.53 0.01 25.70
C PHE A 29 -1.37 -0.97 25.65
N GLY A 30 -0.23 -0.56 25.11
CA GLY A 30 0.94 -1.39 24.91
C GLY A 30 0.87 -2.24 23.63
N THR A 31 2.03 -2.82 23.28
CA THR A 31 2.20 -3.63 22.05
C THR A 31 2.04 -5.12 22.30
N LYS A 32 1.76 -5.54 23.55
CA LYS A 32 1.60 -6.95 23.90
C LYS A 32 0.16 -7.38 23.62
N GLY A 33 -0.01 -8.40 22.77
CA GLY A 33 -1.31 -8.94 22.41
C GLY A 33 -1.90 -8.33 21.13
N PHE A 34 -3.17 -8.64 20.88
CA PHE A 34 -3.87 -8.08 19.71
C PHE A 34 -4.40 -6.69 19.99
N ILE A 35 -4.37 -5.83 18.97
CA ILE A 35 -4.89 -4.45 19.06
C ILE A 35 -6.35 -4.39 19.55
N THR A 36 -7.13 -5.47 19.39
CA THR A 36 -8.52 -5.55 19.85
C THR A 36 -8.68 -6.07 21.29
N ASP A 37 -7.60 -6.53 21.94
CA ASP A 37 -7.71 -7.11 23.29
C ASP A 37 -8.25 -6.14 24.35
N PRO A 38 -7.89 -4.85 24.36
CA PRO A 38 -8.42 -3.90 25.34
C PRO A 38 -9.94 -3.75 25.30
N ILE A 39 -10.56 -3.96 24.14
CA ILE A 39 -12.03 -3.81 23.96
C ILE A 39 -12.82 -5.11 24.11
N LYS A 40 -12.14 -6.28 24.20
CA LYS A 40 -12.82 -7.60 24.27
C LYS A 40 -13.62 -7.82 25.55
N GLY A 41 -13.17 -7.32 26.65
CA GLY A 41 -13.79 -7.54 27.96
C GLY A 41 -15.12 -6.80 28.17
N SER A 42 -15.65 -6.93 29.38
CA SER A 42 -16.75 -6.13 29.90
C SER A 42 -16.28 -5.34 31.12
N GLY A 43 -17.01 -4.29 31.48
CA GLY A 43 -16.71 -3.46 32.64
C GLY A 43 -15.93 -2.18 32.32
N LYS A 44 -15.55 -1.46 33.38
CA LYS A 44 -15.00 -0.09 33.29
C LYS A 44 -13.81 0.05 32.34
N LYS A 45 -12.83 -0.86 32.47
CA LYS A 45 -11.61 -0.78 31.65
C LYS A 45 -11.90 -0.97 30.16
N SER A 46 -12.79 -1.90 29.81
CA SER A 46 -13.19 -2.11 28.43
C SER A 46 -13.98 -0.93 27.88
N PHE A 47 -14.87 -0.34 28.69
CA PHE A 47 -15.62 0.86 28.30
C PHE A 47 -14.68 2.06 28.04
N GLU A 48 -13.73 2.30 28.93
CA GLU A 48 -12.71 3.35 28.76
C GLU A 48 -11.87 3.11 27.49
N ALA A 49 -11.51 1.87 27.22
CA ALA A 49 -10.82 1.51 25.98
C ALA A 49 -11.70 1.82 24.76
N VAL A 50 -12.96 1.41 24.74
CA VAL A 50 -13.89 1.69 23.64
C VAL A 50 -13.98 3.18 23.36
N CYS A 51 -14.15 4.02 24.39
CA CYS A 51 -14.20 5.46 24.24
C CYS A 51 -12.91 6.04 23.63
N TYR A 52 -11.75 5.55 24.07
CA TYR A 52 -10.47 5.99 23.53
C TYR A 52 -10.26 5.57 22.08
N TYR A 53 -10.65 4.33 21.71
CA TYR A 53 -10.61 3.85 20.33
C TYR A 53 -11.49 4.70 19.42
N LEU A 54 -12.76 4.92 19.81
CA LEU A 54 -13.69 5.77 19.06
C LEU A 54 -13.10 7.17 18.85
N PHE A 55 -12.55 7.76 19.91
CA PHE A 55 -11.91 9.06 19.83
C PHE A 55 -10.79 9.08 18.80
N LYS A 56 -9.81 8.17 18.92
CA LYS A 56 -8.65 8.19 18.02
C LYS A 56 -8.98 7.83 16.58
N LEU A 57 -9.85 6.86 16.36
CA LEU A 57 -10.25 6.47 15.02
C LEU A 57 -11.11 7.55 14.34
N SER A 58 -12.00 8.21 15.07
CA SER A 58 -12.81 9.31 14.51
C SER A 58 -11.98 10.57 14.28
N GLU A 59 -11.04 10.92 15.16
CA GLU A 59 -10.09 12.01 14.97
C GLU A 59 -9.33 11.82 13.64
N GLN A 60 -8.75 10.65 13.41
CA GLN A 60 -7.99 10.37 12.19
C GLN A 60 -8.89 10.29 10.95
N GLY A 61 -10.10 9.82 11.08
CA GLY A 61 -11.09 9.83 9.99
C GLY A 61 -11.43 11.26 9.54
N GLU A 62 -11.71 12.17 10.48
CA GLU A 62 -11.99 13.57 10.18
C GLU A 62 -10.76 14.32 9.64
N LEU A 63 -9.57 14.06 10.16
CA LEU A 63 -8.33 14.63 9.63
C LEU A 63 -8.06 14.16 8.20
N TYR A 64 -8.30 12.89 7.90
CA TYR A 64 -8.17 12.34 6.56
C TYR A 64 -9.14 12.98 5.56
N ARG A 65 -10.41 13.16 5.95
CA ARG A 65 -11.44 13.85 5.13
C ARG A 65 -11.06 15.30 4.84
N ARG A 66 -10.55 16.03 5.85
CA ARG A 66 -10.03 17.40 5.67
C ARG A 66 -8.89 17.44 4.68
N TRP A 67 -7.96 16.50 4.79
CA TRP A 67 -6.83 16.42 3.87
C TRP A 67 -7.27 16.15 2.42
N GLN A 68 -8.36 15.40 2.23
CA GLN A 68 -8.95 15.16 0.91
C GLN A 68 -9.84 16.31 0.40
N GLY A 69 -10.00 17.38 1.16
CA GLY A 69 -10.89 18.49 0.78
C GLY A 69 -12.38 18.17 0.85
N GLN A 70 -12.77 17.09 1.53
CA GLN A 70 -14.17 16.73 1.72
C GLN A 70 -14.82 17.56 2.83
N THR A 71 -16.17 17.65 2.80
CA THR A 71 -16.92 18.22 3.92
C THR A 71 -16.61 17.45 5.20
N HIS A 72 -16.24 18.16 6.26
CA HIS A 72 -15.81 17.58 7.52
C HIS A 72 -16.69 18.04 8.69
N GLY A 73 -16.78 17.16 9.69
CA GLY A 73 -17.42 17.43 10.96
C GLY A 73 -16.45 18.00 12.02
N PRO A 74 -16.94 18.23 13.23
CA PRO A 74 -16.08 18.56 14.37
C PRO A 74 -15.24 17.36 14.77
N VAL A 75 -13.99 17.62 15.20
CA VAL A 75 -13.18 16.59 15.86
C VAL A 75 -13.73 16.39 17.27
N LEU A 76 -14.23 15.19 17.55
CA LEU A 76 -14.81 14.83 18.84
C LEU A 76 -13.70 14.49 19.84
N THR A 77 -13.97 14.66 21.13
CA THR A 77 -13.02 14.36 22.21
C THR A 77 -13.33 13.04 22.88
N GLU A 78 -12.36 12.43 23.57
CA GLU A 78 -12.60 11.23 24.39
C GLU A 78 -13.73 11.45 25.41
N GLN A 79 -13.79 12.67 26.02
CA GLN A 79 -14.83 13.02 26.98
C GLN A 79 -16.23 13.02 26.36
N PHE A 80 -16.36 13.40 25.09
CA PHE A 80 -17.63 13.33 24.37
C PHE A 80 -18.16 11.89 24.36
N PHE A 81 -17.32 10.91 24.00
CA PHE A 81 -17.71 9.50 23.98
C PHE A 81 -18.00 8.95 25.37
N ARG A 82 -17.26 9.36 26.39
CA ARG A 82 -17.51 8.94 27.78
C ARG A 82 -18.88 9.37 28.31
N VAL A 83 -19.38 10.50 27.84
CA VAL A 83 -20.66 11.07 28.29
C VAL A 83 -21.83 10.57 27.43
N ASN A 84 -21.63 10.44 26.12
CA ASN A 84 -22.72 10.19 25.18
C ASN A 84 -22.87 8.73 24.75
N LEU A 85 -21.86 7.87 24.98
CA LEU A 85 -21.96 6.44 24.63
C LEU A 85 -22.85 5.72 25.63
N ALA A 86 -24.04 5.37 25.19
CA ALA A 86 -25.00 4.64 26.02
C ALA A 86 -24.56 3.16 26.20
N PRO A 87 -24.87 2.50 27.34
CA PRO A 87 -24.46 1.11 27.58
C PRO A 87 -24.94 0.12 26.52
N HIS A 88 -26.11 0.34 25.91
CA HIS A 88 -26.65 -0.52 24.86
C HIS A 88 -25.90 -0.36 23.53
N ASP A 89 -25.25 0.77 23.28
CA ASP A 89 -24.48 1.04 22.06
C ASP A 89 -23.05 0.52 22.12
N VAL A 90 -22.59 0.08 23.30
CA VAL A 90 -21.21 -0.40 23.47
C VAL A 90 -20.90 -1.60 22.58
N ALA A 91 -21.86 -2.48 22.34
CA ALA A 91 -21.67 -3.63 21.45
C ALA A 91 -21.47 -3.15 20.00
N ALA A 92 -22.34 -2.28 19.51
CA ALA A 92 -22.25 -1.69 18.16
C ALA A 92 -20.95 -0.89 17.99
N ALA A 93 -20.54 -0.14 19.02
CA ALA A 93 -19.27 0.60 19.03
C ALA A 93 -18.06 -0.35 18.90
N LYS A 94 -18.05 -1.48 19.61
CA LYS A 94 -16.99 -2.48 19.50
C LYS A 94 -16.90 -3.09 18.11
N ASP A 95 -18.05 -3.38 17.50
CA ASP A 95 -18.09 -3.96 16.16
C ASP A 95 -17.64 -2.94 15.10
N ALA A 96 -18.04 -1.68 15.23
CA ALA A 96 -17.56 -0.60 14.39
C ALA A 96 -16.02 -0.41 14.49
N ILE A 97 -15.47 -0.44 15.71
CA ILE A 97 -14.02 -0.37 15.92
C ILE A 97 -13.32 -1.57 15.25
N ARG A 98 -13.82 -2.80 15.43
CA ARG A 98 -13.25 -3.99 14.79
C ARG A 98 -13.25 -3.88 13.28
N THR A 99 -14.36 -3.42 12.70
CA THR A 99 -14.49 -3.21 11.26
C THR A 99 -13.49 -2.17 10.77
N ALA A 100 -13.36 -1.03 11.45
CA ALA A 100 -12.39 0.00 11.11
C ALA A 100 -10.94 -0.51 11.18
N ILE A 101 -10.62 -1.35 12.18
CA ILE A 101 -9.31 -1.99 12.32
C ILE A 101 -9.05 -2.93 11.14
N VAL A 102 -9.98 -3.81 10.81
CA VAL A 102 -9.85 -4.74 9.68
C VAL A 102 -9.65 -3.98 8.37
N LEU A 103 -10.44 -2.93 8.13
CA LEU A 103 -10.30 -2.09 6.93
C LEU A 103 -8.95 -1.36 6.87
N GLY A 104 -8.42 -0.91 8.01
CA GLY A 104 -7.12 -0.24 8.09
C GLY A 104 -5.94 -1.16 7.77
N PHE A 105 -6.04 -2.46 8.08
CA PHE A 105 -5.02 -3.45 7.73
C PHE A 105 -5.20 -4.04 6.31
N GLN A 106 -6.37 -3.86 5.69
CA GLN A 106 -6.57 -4.30 4.32
C GLN A 106 -5.75 -3.42 3.37
N ARG A 107 -4.84 -4.06 2.63
CA ARG A 107 -4.14 -3.42 1.53
C ARG A 107 -5.16 -3.01 0.46
N GLU A 108 -5.10 -1.77 0.00
CA GLU A 108 -5.78 -1.40 -1.24
C GLU A 108 -5.07 -2.17 -2.35
N GLU A 109 -5.72 -3.22 -2.85
CA GLU A 109 -5.35 -3.76 -4.14
C GLU A 109 -5.69 -2.67 -5.15
N LYS A 110 -4.68 -1.88 -5.54
CA LYS A 110 -4.77 -1.19 -6.81
C LYS A 110 -5.00 -2.30 -7.81
N GLU A 111 -6.17 -2.29 -8.44
CA GLU A 111 -6.32 -3.02 -9.70
C GLU A 111 -5.12 -2.60 -10.53
N THR A 112 -4.19 -3.52 -10.69
CA THR A 112 -3.02 -3.34 -11.54
C THR A 112 -3.52 -3.39 -12.98
N SER A 113 -4.23 -2.35 -13.40
CA SER A 113 -4.38 -2.01 -14.81
C SER A 113 -3.07 -1.53 -15.42
N ASP A 114 -2.06 -1.25 -14.60
CA ASP A 114 -0.66 -1.23 -15.00
C ASP A 114 -0.14 -2.68 -15.04
N LEU A 115 -0.64 -3.44 -16.01
CA LEU A 115 0.20 -4.42 -16.68
C LEU A 115 1.48 -3.66 -17.04
N ASP A 116 2.58 -4.03 -16.37
CA ASP A 116 3.89 -3.47 -16.70
C ASP A 116 4.15 -3.76 -18.17
N LEU A 117 3.82 -2.79 -19.03
CA LEU A 117 3.95 -2.88 -20.48
C LEU A 117 5.38 -3.29 -20.85
N GLY A 118 6.36 -2.95 -20.01
CA GLY A 118 7.75 -3.40 -20.15
C GLY A 118 7.90 -4.91 -19.97
N LEU A 119 7.19 -5.53 -19.03
CA LEU A 119 7.22 -7.00 -18.84
C LEU A 119 6.52 -7.72 -20.01
N VAL A 120 5.43 -7.19 -20.53
CA VAL A 120 4.72 -7.75 -21.68
C VAL A 120 5.57 -7.62 -22.95
N GLU A 121 6.26 -6.50 -23.13
CA GLU A 121 7.21 -6.34 -24.26
C GLU A 121 8.43 -7.25 -24.14
N LEU A 122 8.96 -7.45 -22.95
CA LEU A 122 10.06 -8.39 -22.71
C LEU A 122 9.64 -9.85 -22.96
N GLN A 123 8.44 -10.25 -22.58
CA GLN A 123 7.89 -11.56 -22.91
C GLN A 123 7.65 -11.73 -24.40
N LYS A 124 7.12 -10.72 -25.11
CA LYS A 124 7.00 -10.72 -26.57
C LYS A 124 8.36 -10.88 -27.26
N LYS A 125 9.39 -10.18 -26.81
CA LYS A 125 10.76 -10.29 -27.36
C LYS A 125 11.39 -11.66 -27.11
N ARG A 126 11.13 -12.29 -25.95
CA ARG A 126 11.57 -13.68 -25.68
C ARG A 126 10.89 -14.66 -26.61
N ASN A 127 9.56 -14.60 -26.74
CA ASN A 127 8.81 -15.50 -27.61
C ASN A 127 9.22 -15.36 -29.09
N LEU A 128 9.56 -14.14 -29.55
CA LEU A 128 10.06 -13.92 -30.90
C LEU A 128 11.48 -14.56 -31.09
N ARG A 129 12.36 -14.49 -30.10
CA ARG A 129 13.68 -15.11 -30.14
C ARG A 129 13.58 -16.63 -30.19
N ASP A 130 12.70 -17.21 -29.37
CA ASP A 130 12.47 -18.65 -29.32
C ASP A 130 11.83 -19.18 -30.63
N ALA A 131 10.94 -18.37 -31.25
CA ALA A 131 10.36 -18.68 -32.54
C ALA A 131 11.38 -18.62 -33.71
N CYS A 132 12.34 -17.68 -33.65
CA CYS A 132 13.45 -17.62 -34.63
C CYS A 132 14.48 -18.71 -34.43
N ALA A 133 14.64 -19.26 -33.21
CA ALA A 133 15.57 -20.37 -32.93
C ALA A 133 15.04 -21.73 -33.42
N LEU A 134 13.74 -21.85 -33.66
CA LEU A 134 13.06 -23.06 -34.14
C LEU A 134 12.84 -23.12 -35.66
N ALA A 135 13.33 -22.12 -36.43
CA ALA A 135 13.27 -22.18 -37.89
C ALA A 135 14.32 -23.17 -38.39
N PRO A 136 13.94 -24.25 -39.14
CA PRO A 136 14.91 -25.18 -39.67
C PRO A 136 15.78 -24.47 -40.71
N ALA A 137 17.09 -24.70 -40.61
CA ALA A 137 18.06 -24.23 -41.56
C ALA A 137 17.70 -24.79 -42.95
N SER A 138 17.16 -23.94 -43.80
CA SER A 138 16.93 -24.26 -45.21
C SER A 138 18.13 -23.74 -46.02
N ASP A 139 18.82 -24.70 -46.58
CA ASP A 139 19.69 -24.66 -47.76
C ASP A 139 20.70 -23.53 -47.93
N ALA A 140 21.93 -23.99 -47.85
CA ALA A 140 23.17 -23.32 -48.23
C ALA A 140 23.15 -22.93 -49.73
N VAL A 141 23.21 -21.65 -50.01
CA VAL A 141 23.65 -21.12 -51.30
C VAL A 141 25.13 -20.82 -51.18
N PRO A 142 26.00 -21.36 -52.07
CA PRO A 142 27.44 -21.16 -52.00
C PRO A 142 27.81 -19.71 -52.37
N ALA A 143 28.67 -19.12 -51.54
CA ALA A 143 29.19 -17.77 -51.74
C ALA A 143 30.10 -17.67 -52.96
N PRO A 144 30.07 -16.57 -53.71
CA PRO A 144 31.05 -16.32 -54.78
C PRO A 144 32.42 -15.93 -54.20
N GLU A 145 33.46 -16.53 -54.77
CA GLU A 145 34.86 -16.28 -54.46
C GLU A 145 35.23 -14.79 -54.62
N ARG A 146 35.92 -14.24 -53.66
CA ARG A 146 36.57 -12.92 -53.75
C ARG A 146 38.00 -13.06 -54.27
N PRO A 147 38.44 -12.27 -55.25
CA PRO A 147 39.80 -12.28 -55.73
C PRO A 147 40.79 -11.70 -54.72
N ARG A 148 41.92 -12.33 -54.62
CA ARG A 148 43.10 -11.93 -53.85
C ARG A 148 43.72 -10.69 -54.49
N GLY A 149 43.90 -9.62 -53.78
CA GLY A 149 44.75 -8.48 -54.12
C GLY A 149 45.80 -8.20 -53.04
N PRO A 150 46.95 -7.62 -53.38
CA PRO A 150 48.21 -7.92 -52.72
C PRO A 150 48.57 -7.03 -51.53
N ALA A 151 49.59 -7.54 -50.84
CA ALA A 151 50.22 -7.00 -49.64
C ALA A 151 50.93 -5.66 -49.83
N ALA A 152 51.31 -5.09 -48.70
CA ALA A 152 52.26 -4.05 -48.34
C ALA A 152 51.60 -2.73 -47.89
N TYR A 153 51.96 -2.18 -46.75
CA TYR A 153 53.26 -1.68 -46.34
C TYR A 153 53.24 -1.27 -44.84
N ALA A 154 54.36 -1.43 -44.23
CA ALA A 154 54.73 -1.04 -42.89
C ALA A 154 54.71 0.48 -42.66
N GLY A 155 54.55 0.87 -41.44
CA GLY A 155 54.76 2.28 -41.02
C GLY A 155 54.71 2.40 -39.50
N ALA A 156 55.89 2.41 -38.91
CA ALA A 156 56.23 2.67 -37.53
C ALA A 156 55.95 4.14 -37.13
N GLY A 157 55.83 4.40 -35.86
CA GLY A 157 56.04 5.74 -35.32
C GLY A 157 55.39 6.03 -34.00
N HIS A 158 56.11 5.84 -32.93
CA HIS A 158 56.44 6.74 -31.82
C HIS A 158 55.32 7.37 -31.01
N GLY A 159 55.38 7.09 -29.67
CA GLY A 159 54.86 7.91 -28.61
C GLY A 159 55.66 9.25 -28.45
N PRO A 160 55.59 10.07 -27.38
CA PRO A 160 55.37 9.69 -25.99
C PRO A 160 54.49 10.69 -25.16
N ALA A 161 54.17 10.30 -23.94
CA ALA A 161 54.24 10.95 -22.63
C ALA A 161 53.81 12.43 -22.37
N ASN A 162 53.28 12.59 -21.16
CA ASN A 162 53.22 13.73 -20.22
C ASN A 162 51.96 14.62 -20.29
N ALA A 163 51.23 14.73 -19.21
CA ALA A 163 51.43 15.22 -17.85
C ALA A 163 50.11 14.98 -17.09
#